data_271ed746c2d3db784e71d5bf2d4d8668
#
_entry.id   271ed746c2d3db784e71d5bf2d4d8668
#
_cell.length_a   1.000
_cell.length_b   1.000
_cell.length_c   1.000
_cell.angle_alpha   90.00
_cell.angle_beta   90.00
_cell.angle_gamma   90.00
#
_symmetry.space_group_name_H-M   'P 1'
#
loop_
_entity.id
_entity.type
_entity.pdbx_description
1 polymer ?
#
loop_
_entity_poly.entity_id
_entity_poly.type
_entity_poly.pdbx_seq_one_letter_code
_entity_poly.pdbx_strand_id
1 'polypeptide(L)'
;MRDRNMPIALASLALALLLSAMGAAAQDSAVRLNKTIQLLENDEPAFGLLAFDYSLNNARSLSRSGLDFIIIDMEHAPFDVERIREFLLGMTDKRAILEKGSLQPNVVPFVRIPAIGSEDLLSQVKQALDVGAFGVMFPTVNNAAEAEMAVRASRYPQLNGASDYAPAGLRGRNPSNAVWYWGIRDYHAKADLWPLDPAGELLAIIQIETPEAVENIEEIISVPGVGVIFIGPSDLATAMGYASSAAPEVEAAMQLVLDSCLAHDVPCAITTNARSVEDRLEQGFRFVTVGLDGGLSTGAQEALSRGRSAGGR
;
A
#
# COMPACT_ATOMS: atom_id res chain seq x y z
N MET A 1 26.89 -64.65 -31.96
CA MET A 1 26.29 -64.18 -30.70
C MET A 1 26.46 -62.71 -30.61
N ARG A 2 25.40 -61.94 -30.82
CA ARG A 2 25.42 -60.46 -30.80
C ARG A 2 24.85 -59.99 -29.48
N ASP A 3 25.65 -59.26 -28.72
CA ASP A 3 25.24 -58.60 -27.50
C ASP A 3 24.18 -57.51 -27.78
N ARG A 4 23.02 -57.71 -27.17
CA ARG A 4 21.93 -56.71 -27.09
C ARG A 4 21.75 -56.29 -25.66
N ASN A 5 22.60 -55.40 -25.15
CA ASN A 5 22.36 -54.73 -23.87
C ASN A 5 22.95 -53.35 -23.87
N MET A 6 22.18 -52.41 -24.40
CA MET A 6 22.16 -50.98 -24.09
C MET A 6 21.04 -50.35 -24.94
N PRO A 7 20.00 -49.78 -24.40
CA PRO A 7 20.08 -48.43 -23.81
C PRO A 7 18.96 -48.12 -22.76
N ILE A 8 18.91 -48.85 -21.66
CA ILE A 8 17.89 -48.54 -20.61
C ILE A 8 18.40 -47.46 -19.65
N ALA A 9 19.71 -47.37 -19.43
CA ALA A 9 20.29 -46.42 -18.47
C ALA A 9 20.22 -44.94 -18.93
N LEU A 10 20.28 -44.65 -20.23
CA LEU A 10 20.23 -43.30 -20.78
C LEU A 10 18.80 -42.69 -20.77
N ALA A 11 17.77 -43.55 -20.91
CA ALA A 11 16.38 -43.09 -20.86
C ALA A 11 15.95 -42.73 -19.43
N SER A 12 16.46 -43.41 -18.44
CA SER A 12 16.16 -43.16 -17.01
C SER A 12 16.81 -41.85 -16.52
N LEU A 13 17.99 -41.50 -17.03
CA LEU A 13 18.69 -40.28 -16.64
C LEU A 13 18.04 -39.00 -17.27
N ALA A 14 17.55 -39.13 -18.49
CA ALA A 14 16.84 -38.05 -19.18
C ALA A 14 15.46 -37.73 -18.56
N LEU A 15 14.76 -38.79 -18.09
CA LEU A 15 13.47 -38.65 -17.42
C LEU A 15 13.62 -38.07 -16.01
N ALA A 16 14.69 -38.42 -15.28
CA ALA A 16 15.00 -37.82 -13.97
C ALA A 16 15.40 -36.33 -14.07
N LEU A 17 16.11 -35.92 -15.13
CA LEU A 17 16.44 -34.53 -15.39
C LEU A 17 15.25 -33.70 -15.86
N LEU A 18 14.29 -34.28 -16.58
CA LEU A 18 13.04 -33.62 -16.96
C LEU A 18 12.09 -33.46 -15.76
N LEU A 19 12.01 -34.42 -14.86
CA LEU A 19 11.22 -34.32 -13.63
C LEU A 19 11.82 -33.33 -12.62
N SER A 20 13.15 -33.20 -12.54
CA SER A 20 13.79 -32.18 -11.72
C SER A 20 13.68 -30.76 -12.32
N ALA A 21 13.60 -30.60 -13.63
CA ALA A 21 13.36 -29.32 -14.28
C ALA A 21 11.90 -28.86 -14.16
N MET A 22 10.93 -29.78 -14.11
CA MET A 22 9.52 -29.46 -13.87
C MET A 22 9.22 -29.16 -12.38
N GLY A 23 10.04 -29.63 -11.45
CA GLY A 23 9.94 -29.31 -10.02
C GLY A 23 10.53 -27.94 -9.63
N ALA A 24 11.34 -27.32 -10.50
CA ALA A 24 11.94 -26.00 -10.27
C ALA A 24 11.10 -24.84 -10.87
N ALA A 25 10.02 -25.13 -11.59
CA ALA A 25 9.18 -24.12 -12.25
C ALA A 25 7.85 -23.83 -11.55
N ALA A 26 7.62 -24.43 -10.38
CA ALA A 26 6.51 -24.08 -9.51
C ALA A 26 7.09 -23.66 -8.14
N GLN A 27 7.90 -22.63 -8.09
CA GLN A 27 7.88 -21.73 -6.97
C GLN A 27 6.53 -21.01 -7.10
N ASP A 28 5.56 -21.55 -6.38
CA ASP A 28 4.32 -20.87 -6.03
C ASP A 28 4.74 -19.49 -5.53
N SER A 29 4.62 -18.48 -6.36
CA SER A 29 4.79 -17.10 -5.90
C SER A 29 3.68 -16.94 -4.88
N ALA A 30 4.04 -16.99 -3.59
CA ALA A 30 3.08 -16.88 -2.51
C ALA A 30 2.24 -15.63 -2.78
N VAL A 31 0.94 -15.81 -3.00
CA VAL A 31 0.03 -14.71 -3.33
C VAL A 31 0.19 -13.65 -2.25
N ARG A 32 0.56 -12.43 -2.63
CA ARG A 32 0.64 -11.29 -1.72
C ARG A 32 -0.68 -11.14 -0.97
N LEU A 33 -0.62 -10.87 0.33
CA LEU A 33 -1.80 -10.46 1.08
C LEU A 33 -2.20 -9.03 0.72
N ASN A 34 -1.22 -8.15 0.57
CA ASN A 34 -1.47 -6.78 0.14
C ASN A 34 -1.55 -6.70 -1.40
N LYS A 35 -2.80 -6.75 -1.92
CA LYS A 35 -3.06 -6.61 -3.35
C LYS A 35 -2.49 -5.32 -3.94
N THR A 36 -2.46 -4.23 -3.16
CA THR A 36 -1.94 -2.94 -3.63
C THR A 36 -0.44 -3.04 -3.92
N ILE A 37 0.33 -3.68 -3.03
CA ILE A 37 1.75 -3.95 -3.29
C ILE A 37 1.91 -4.80 -4.54
N GLN A 38 1.10 -5.84 -4.72
CA GLN A 38 1.15 -6.69 -5.92
C GLN A 38 0.96 -5.89 -7.21
N LEU A 39 0.05 -4.92 -7.22
CA LEU A 39 -0.16 -4.05 -8.37
C LEU A 39 1.05 -3.14 -8.62
N LEU A 40 1.56 -2.49 -7.56
CA LEU A 40 2.71 -1.59 -7.66
C LEU A 40 3.98 -2.32 -8.10
N GLU A 41 4.22 -3.56 -7.67
CA GLU A 41 5.34 -4.41 -8.14
C GLU A 41 5.27 -4.70 -9.64
N ASN A 42 4.09 -4.68 -10.23
CA ASN A 42 3.87 -4.91 -11.65
C ASN A 42 3.78 -3.59 -12.47
N ASP A 43 4.06 -2.44 -11.85
CA ASP A 43 3.81 -1.09 -12.41
C ASP A 43 2.35 -0.88 -12.83
N GLU A 44 1.41 -1.60 -12.20
CA GLU A 44 -0.01 -1.46 -12.43
C GLU A 44 -0.62 -0.41 -11.50
N PRO A 45 -1.51 0.48 -11.99
CA PRO A 45 -2.14 1.48 -11.15
C PRO A 45 -3.11 0.85 -10.15
N ALA A 46 -3.04 1.29 -8.88
CA ALA A 46 -3.97 0.96 -7.83
C ALA A 46 -4.99 2.09 -7.62
N PHE A 47 -6.27 1.74 -7.50
CA PHE A 47 -7.38 2.69 -7.36
C PHE A 47 -8.05 2.56 -6.00
N GLY A 48 -8.22 3.66 -5.31
CA GLY A 48 -8.84 3.68 -3.99
C GLY A 48 -9.63 4.94 -3.70
N LEU A 49 -10.05 5.11 -2.46
CA LEU A 49 -10.67 6.35 -1.96
C LEU A 49 -10.33 6.60 -0.49
N LEU A 50 -10.58 7.84 -0.04
CA LEU A 50 -10.54 8.24 1.36
C LEU A 50 -11.91 7.94 2.00
N ALA A 51 -11.93 7.15 3.08
CA ALA A 51 -13.14 6.71 3.78
C ALA A 51 -13.32 7.48 5.09
N PHE A 52 -14.46 8.16 5.22
CA PHE A 52 -14.86 8.96 6.39
C PHE A 52 -16.09 8.38 7.13
N ASP A 53 -16.90 7.57 6.46
CA ASP A 53 -18.02 6.86 7.08
C ASP A 53 -17.55 5.49 7.60
N TYR A 54 -17.41 5.38 8.90
CA TYR A 54 -16.95 4.14 9.57
C TYR A 54 -18.08 3.17 9.91
N SER A 55 -19.25 3.35 9.33
CA SER A 55 -20.36 2.44 9.55
C SER A 55 -20.08 1.04 8.98
N LEU A 56 -20.62 0.02 9.63
CA LEU A 56 -20.55 -1.36 9.16
C LEU A 56 -21.13 -1.54 7.75
N ASN A 57 -22.16 -0.76 7.42
CA ASN A 57 -22.78 -0.81 6.09
C ASN A 57 -21.81 -0.27 5.02
N ASN A 58 -21.10 0.82 5.31
CA ASN A 58 -20.08 1.35 4.41
C ASN A 58 -18.89 0.38 4.25
N ALA A 59 -18.40 -0.21 5.34
CA ALA A 59 -17.36 -1.24 5.29
C ALA A 59 -17.71 -2.38 4.33
N ARG A 60 -18.93 -2.92 4.45
CA ARG A 60 -19.44 -3.98 3.59
C ARG A 60 -19.63 -3.55 2.13
N SER A 61 -20.04 -2.31 1.91
CA SER A 61 -20.17 -1.74 0.56
C SER A 61 -18.81 -1.59 -0.10
N LEU A 62 -17.85 -0.97 0.61
CA LEU A 62 -16.50 -0.73 0.10
C LEU A 62 -15.74 -2.03 -0.17
N SER A 63 -15.89 -3.07 0.67
CA SER A 63 -15.24 -4.36 0.42
C SER A 63 -15.65 -5.04 -0.90
N ARG A 64 -16.75 -4.61 -1.51
CA ARG A 64 -17.31 -5.10 -2.78
C ARG A 64 -17.32 -4.06 -3.90
N SER A 65 -16.73 -2.91 -3.66
CA SER A 65 -16.78 -1.76 -4.57
C SER A 65 -15.99 -1.93 -5.87
N GLY A 66 -15.11 -2.93 -5.92
CA GLY A 66 -14.17 -3.09 -7.01
C GLY A 66 -12.94 -2.19 -6.92
N LEU A 67 -12.80 -1.36 -5.88
CA LEU A 67 -11.55 -0.65 -5.56
C LEU A 67 -10.42 -1.64 -5.24
N ASP A 68 -9.18 -1.16 -5.30
CA ASP A 68 -8.01 -1.95 -4.90
C ASP A 68 -7.64 -1.66 -3.44
N PHE A 69 -7.87 -0.42 -2.97
CA PHE A 69 -7.62 -0.02 -1.60
C PHE A 69 -8.62 1.04 -1.09
N ILE A 70 -8.61 1.24 0.21
CA ILE A 70 -9.20 2.41 0.87
C ILE A 70 -8.21 2.96 1.89
N ILE A 71 -8.29 4.26 2.15
CA ILE A 71 -7.59 4.93 3.24
C ILE A 71 -8.65 5.38 4.24
N ILE A 72 -8.70 4.74 5.40
CA ILE A 72 -9.57 5.12 6.52
C ILE A 72 -8.99 6.38 7.13
N ASP A 73 -9.72 7.48 7.05
CA ASP A 73 -9.21 8.79 7.43
C ASP A 73 -9.46 9.10 8.91
N MET A 74 -8.39 9.11 9.70
CA MET A 74 -8.40 9.51 11.09
C MET A 74 -7.73 10.88 11.33
N GLU A 75 -7.37 11.58 10.27
CA GLU A 75 -6.86 12.95 10.34
C GLU A 75 -8.00 13.96 10.49
N HIS A 76 -9.00 13.89 9.60
CA HIS A 76 -10.15 14.81 9.59
C HIS A 76 -11.36 14.25 10.34
N ALA A 77 -11.20 13.13 11.03
CA ALA A 77 -12.21 12.51 11.86
C ALA A 77 -11.60 12.08 13.20
N PRO A 78 -12.40 11.80 14.23
CA PRO A 78 -11.87 11.34 15.51
C PRO A 78 -11.01 10.09 15.38
N PHE A 79 -9.82 10.09 15.96
CA PHE A 79 -8.99 8.91 16.05
C PHE A 79 -9.62 7.89 17.00
N ASP A 80 -10.30 6.92 16.44
CA ASP A 80 -11.04 5.88 17.15
C ASP A 80 -10.65 4.49 16.67
N VAL A 81 -9.71 3.88 17.35
CA VAL A 81 -9.14 2.56 16.99
C VAL A 81 -10.19 1.45 17.05
N GLU A 82 -11.17 1.55 17.94
CA GLU A 82 -12.25 0.57 18.03
C GLU A 82 -13.14 0.61 16.79
N ARG A 83 -13.41 1.81 16.28
CA ARG A 83 -14.14 1.99 15.01
C ARG A 83 -13.36 1.46 13.81
N ILE A 84 -12.03 1.66 13.77
CA ILE A 84 -11.19 1.05 12.73
C ILE A 84 -11.33 -0.47 12.80
N ARG A 85 -11.22 -1.06 13.99
CA ARG A 85 -11.33 -2.51 14.18
C ARG A 85 -12.67 -3.06 13.70
N GLU A 86 -13.78 -2.44 14.11
CA GLU A 86 -15.12 -2.82 13.66
C GLU A 86 -15.27 -2.70 12.14
N PHE A 87 -14.73 -1.64 11.56
CA PHE A 87 -14.76 -1.40 10.12
C PHE A 87 -13.99 -2.47 9.35
N LEU A 88 -12.76 -2.80 9.78
CA LEU A 88 -11.95 -3.86 9.18
C LEU A 88 -12.67 -5.21 9.23
N LEU A 89 -13.27 -5.56 10.38
CA LEU A 89 -14.08 -6.77 10.51
C LEU A 89 -15.28 -6.75 9.55
N GLY A 90 -15.92 -5.59 9.38
CA GLY A 90 -17.02 -5.38 8.44
C GLY A 90 -16.62 -5.56 6.97
N MET A 91 -15.35 -5.32 6.64
CA MET A 91 -14.82 -5.55 5.29
C MET A 91 -14.57 -7.04 4.98
N THR A 92 -14.58 -7.93 5.98
CA THR A 92 -14.31 -9.35 5.77
C THR A 92 -15.47 -10.04 5.07
N ASP A 93 -15.33 -10.37 3.79
CA ASP A 93 -16.28 -11.15 3.04
C ASP A 93 -15.85 -12.63 2.98
N LYS A 94 -16.42 -13.44 3.90
CA LYS A 94 -16.09 -14.87 4.02
C LYS A 94 -16.43 -15.65 2.75
N ARG A 95 -17.49 -15.24 2.01
CA ARG A 95 -17.85 -15.89 0.76
C ARG A 95 -16.82 -15.62 -0.32
N ALA A 96 -16.41 -14.36 -0.47
CA ALA A 96 -15.36 -13.99 -1.42
C ALA A 96 -14.02 -14.69 -1.12
N ILE A 97 -13.65 -14.83 0.17
CA ILE A 97 -12.46 -15.60 0.60
C ILE A 97 -12.58 -17.06 0.16
N LEU A 98 -13.72 -17.70 0.41
CA LEU A 98 -13.94 -19.10 0.05
C LEU A 98 -13.92 -19.30 -1.48
N GLU A 99 -14.62 -18.45 -2.23
CA GLU A 99 -14.70 -18.54 -3.69
C GLU A 99 -13.34 -18.27 -4.37
N LYS A 100 -12.55 -17.32 -3.84
CA LYS A 100 -11.22 -16.98 -4.34
C LYS A 100 -10.13 -17.97 -3.91
N GLY A 101 -10.33 -18.68 -2.79
CA GLY A 101 -9.33 -19.54 -2.19
C GLY A 101 -8.11 -18.81 -1.62
N SER A 102 -8.25 -17.50 -1.30
CA SER A 102 -7.16 -16.64 -0.83
C SER A 102 -7.64 -15.70 0.28
N LEU A 103 -6.75 -15.46 1.27
CA LEU A 103 -6.97 -14.49 2.35
C LEU A 103 -6.70 -13.04 1.92
N GLN A 104 -6.14 -12.81 0.74
CA GLN A 104 -5.91 -11.46 0.20
C GLN A 104 -7.23 -10.67 0.20
N PRO A 105 -7.33 -9.50 0.87
CA PRO A 105 -8.52 -8.68 0.81
C PRO A 105 -8.83 -8.23 -0.63
N ASN A 106 -10.10 -8.14 -0.99
CA ASN A 106 -10.48 -7.59 -2.29
C ASN A 106 -10.15 -6.11 -2.39
N VAL A 107 -10.27 -5.40 -1.25
CA VAL A 107 -9.94 -3.98 -1.07
C VAL A 107 -9.05 -3.87 0.16
N VAL A 108 -7.83 -3.37 -0.04
CA VAL A 108 -6.81 -3.28 1.01
C VAL A 108 -7.06 -2.05 1.89
N PRO A 109 -7.19 -2.18 3.21
CA PRO A 109 -7.38 -1.04 4.10
C PRO A 109 -6.05 -0.47 4.59
N PHE A 110 -5.86 0.82 4.37
CA PHE A 110 -4.85 1.66 5.00
C PHE A 110 -5.51 2.62 5.99
N VAL A 111 -4.74 3.22 6.88
CA VAL A 111 -5.22 4.22 7.84
C VAL A 111 -4.39 5.49 7.67
N ARG A 112 -5.04 6.64 7.50
CA ARG A 112 -4.38 7.94 7.66
C ARG A 112 -4.50 8.37 9.11
N ILE A 113 -3.38 8.53 9.79
CA ILE A 113 -3.32 8.98 11.19
C ILE A 113 -3.45 10.51 11.27
N PRO A 114 -3.76 11.08 12.44
CA PRO A 114 -3.76 12.53 12.64
C PRO A 114 -2.43 13.18 12.27
N ALA A 115 -2.51 14.36 11.64
CA ALA A 115 -1.34 15.15 11.28
C ALA A 115 -0.62 15.66 12.52
N ILE A 116 0.70 15.79 12.46
CA ILE A 116 1.56 16.44 13.45
C ILE A 116 1.31 15.93 14.88
N GLY A 117 0.70 14.77 15.04
CA GLY A 117 0.63 14.08 16.32
C GLY A 117 1.99 13.49 16.70
N SER A 118 3.07 14.28 16.51
CA SER A 118 4.45 13.81 16.68
C SER A 118 4.72 13.24 18.07
N GLU A 119 4.00 13.68 19.08
CA GLU A 119 4.11 13.23 20.46
C GLU A 119 3.54 11.81 20.65
N ASP A 120 2.48 11.45 19.90
CA ASP A 120 1.80 10.16 19.99
C ASP A 120 1.95 9.27 18.75
N LEU A 121 2.81 9.63 17.79
CA LEU A 121 2.97 8.93 16.52
C LEU A 121 3.14 7.40 16.72
N LEU A 122 4.02 6.99 17.61
CA LEU A 122 4.28 5.57 17.90
C LEU A 122 3.03 4.84 18.39
N SER A 123 2.22 5.50 19.23
CA SER A 123 0.98 4.94 19.74
C SER A 123 -0.06 4.79 18.65
N GLN A 124 -0.26 5.83 17.85
CA GLN A 124 -1.25 5.86 16.77
C GLN A 124 -0.95 4.82 15.69
N VAL A 125 0.30 4.79 15.21
CA VAL A 125 0.77 3.80 14.22
C VAL A 125 0.63 2.39 14.74
N LYS A 126 1.11 2.15 15.99
CA LYS A 126 1.01 0.85 16.62
C LYS A 126 -0.45 0.37 16.70
N GLN A 127 -1.36 1.23 17.15
CA GLN A 127 -2.77 0.87 17.32
C GLN A 127 -3.46 0.61 15.98
N ALA A 128 -3.21 1.43 14.95
CA ALA A 128 -3.75 1.21 13.61
C ALA A 128 -3.29 -0.13 13.00
N LEU A 129 -2.01 -0.45 13.15
CA LEU A 129 -1.45 -1.70 12.64
C LEU A 129 -1.84 -2.92 13.49
N ASP A 130 -1.98 -2.77 14.82
CA ASP A 130 -2.36 -3.86 15.72
C ASP A 130 -3.82 -4.32 15.53
N VAL A 131 -4.69 -3.48 14.97
CA VAL A 131 -6.05 -3.88 14.57
C VAL A 131 -6.14 -4.49 13.17
N GLY A 132 -5.06 -4.40 12.35
CA GLY A 132 -4.95 -5.14 11.10
C GLY A 132 -4.86 -4.31 9.82
N ALA A 133 -4.66 -2.98 9.90
CA ALA A 133 -4.38 -2.17 8.71
C ALA A 133 -3.13 -2.69 7.98
N PHE A 134 -3.12 -2.57 6.65
CA PHE A 134 -2.01 -2.99 5.78
C PHE A 134 -0.99 -1.86 5.52
N GLY A 135 -1.07 -0.80 6.27
CA GLY A 135 -0.14 0.32 6.24
C GLY A 135 -0.75 1.58 6.80
N VAL A 136 0.08 2.60 6.89
CA VAL A 136 -0.28 3.90 7.45
C VAL A 136 0.11 5.02 6.50
N MET A 137 -0.79 5.97 6.33
CA MET A 137 -0.52 7.23 5.66
C MET A 137 -0.18 8.29 6.71
N PHE A 138 0.95 8.93 6.50
CA PHE A 138 1.56 9.92 7.39
C PHE A 138 1.41 11.31 6.77
N PRO A 139 0.46 12.14 7.26
CA PRO A 139 0.29 13.49 6.74
C PRO A 139 1.40 14.43 7.22
N THR A 140 1.64 15.48 6.44
CA THR A 140 2.51 16.60 6.79
C THR A 140 3.95 16.21 7.15
N VAL A 141 4.53 15.27 6.40
CA VAL A 141 5.95 14.91 6.55
C VAL A 141 6.80 15.91 5.76
N ASN A 142 7.73 16.60 6.43
CA ASN A 142 8.48 17.70 5.86
C ASN A 142 9.98 17.42 5.64
N ASN A 143 10.53 16.37 6.23
CA ASN A 143 11.95 16.06 6.13
C ASN A 143 12.24 14.55 6.32
N ALA A 144 13.49 14.15 6.02
CA ALA A 144 13.93 12.76 6.13
C ALA A 144 13.80 12.17 7.54
N ALA A 145 14.00 12.98 8.59
CA ALA A 145 13.91 12.48 9.97
C ALA A 145 12.49 12.09 10.35
N GLU A 146 11.48 12.84 9.88
CA GLU A 146 10.07 12.53 10.05
C GLU A 146 9.67 11.30 9.23
N ALA A 147 10.14 11.18 7.97
CA ALA A 147 9.95 10.00 7.15
C ALA A 147 10.59 8.75 7.77
N GLU A 148 11.82 8.85 8.30
CA GLU A 148 12.47 7.75 9.03
C GLU A 148 11.68 7.35 10.28
N MET A 149 11.15 8.32 11.03
CA MET A 149 10.32 8.03 12.18
C MET A 149 9.04 7.29 11.79
N ALA A 150 8.38 7.66 10.68
CA ALA A 150 7.21 6.96 10.14
C ALA A 150 7.54 5.49 9.79
N VAL A 151 8.68 5.26 9.13
CA VAL A 151 9.18 3.92 8.80
C VAL A 151 9.43 3.11 10.07
N ARG A 152 10.18 3.66 11.03
CA ARG A 152 10.54 2.98 12.29
C ARG A 152 9.31 2.68 13.16
N ALA A 153 8.34 3.58 13.20
CA ALA A 153 7.09 3.39 13.94
C ALA A 153 6.25 2.21 13.39
N SER A 154 6.32 1.98 12.08
CA SER A 154 5.57 0.92 11.40
C SER A 154 6.17 -0.48 11.59
N ARG A 155 7.45 -0.58 11.85
CA ARG A 155 8.24 -1.82 11.86
C ARG A 155 8.44 -2.37 13.27
N TYR A 156 8.45 -3.69 13.39
CA TYR A 156 8.95 -4.35 14.59
C TYR A 156 10.49 -4.28 14.65
N PRO A 157 11.08 -4.24 15.87
CA PRO A 157 12.50 -4.53 16.03
C PRO A 157 12.84 -5.89 15.41
N GLN A 158 13.98 -5.97 14.74
CA GLN A 158 14.37 -7.19 14.04
C GLN A 158 14.78 -8.29 15.00
N LEU A 159 14.46 -9.52 14.66
CA LEU A 159 14.84 -10.68 15.44
C LEU A 159 16.32 -11.01 15.20
N ASN A 160 16.99 -11.55 16.22
CA ASN A 160 18.36 -12.02 16.10
C ASN A 160 18.48 -13.05 14.97
N GLY A 161 19.39 -12.79 14.03
CA GLY A 161 19.60 -13.68 12.88
C GLY A 161 18.65 -13.43 11.69
N ALA A 162 17.75 -12.45 11.78
CA ALA A 162 17.02 -11.96 10.62
C ALA A 162 17.93 -11.07 9.73
N SER A 163 17.49 -10.86 8.48
CA SER A 163 18.13 -9.87 7.61
C SER A 163 18.05 -8.49 8.28
N ASP A 164 19.18 -7.79 8.32
CA ASP A 164 19.26 -6.48 8.98
C ASP A 164 18.85 -5.38 8.00
N TYR A 165 17.58 -5.04 8.01
CA TYR A 165 17.06 -3.93 7.23
C TYR A 165 17.04 -2.66 8.09
N ALA A 166 17.93 -1.73 7.83
CA ALA A 166 17.88 -0.40 8.43
C ALA A 166 16.81 0.46 7.75
N PRO A 167 16.15 1.36 8.50
CA PRO A 167 16.28 1.66 9.93
C PRO A 167 15.54 0.66 10.82
N ALA A 168 16.06 0.42 12.02
CA ALA A 168 15.47 -0.51 12.99
C ALA A 168 14.07 -0.05 13.45
N GLY A 169 13.13 -0.99 13.57
CA GLY A 169 11.78 -0.73 14.01
C GLY A 169 11.65 -0.37 15.49
N LEU A 170 10.57 0.35 15.81
CA LEU A 170 10.21 0.77 17.18
C LEU A 170 8.85 0.24 17.63
N ARG A 171 8.09 -0.42 16.74
CA ARG A 171 6.73 -0.90 17.05
C ARG A 171 6.74 -1.93 18.17
N GLY A 172 5.97 -1.68 19.23
CA GLY A 172 5.78 -2.66 20.31
C GLY A 172 4.89 -3.83 19.87
N ARG A 173 5.19 -5.03 20.36
CA ARG A 173 4.54 -6.28 19.91
C ARG A 173 3.25 -6.57 20.68
N ASN A 174 2.10 -6.46 20.00
CA ASN A 174 0.82 -7.04 20.43
C ASN A 174 -0.14 -7.21 19.24
N PRO A 175 0.12 -8.14 18.30
CA PRO A 175 -0.59 -8.22 17.03
C PRO A 175 -1.86 -9.10 17.07
N SER A 176 -2.44 -9.41 18.21
CA SER A 176 -3.49 -10.44 18.32
C SER A 176 -4.70 -10.18 17.40
N ASN A 177 -5.15 -8.92 17.28
CA ASN A 177 -6.25 -8.56 16.39
C ASN A 177 -5.82 -8.61 14.91
N ALA A 178 -4.61 -8.12 14.60
CA ALA A 178 -4.08 -8.14 13.24
C ALA A 178 -3.85 -9.59 12.74
N VAL A 179 -3.28 -10.45 13.57
CA VAL A 179 -3.13 -11.90 13.27
C VAL A 179 -4.49 -12.51 12.96
N TRP A 180 -5.50 -12.20 13.75
CA TRP A 180 -6.84 -12.72 13.53
C TRP A 180 -7.48 -12.15 12.26
N TYR A 181 -7.31 -10.85 12.00
CA TYR A 181 -7.87 -10.19 10.81
C TYR A 181 -7.19 -10.66 9.52
N TRP A 182 -5.86 -10.74 9.49
CA TRP A 182 -5.12 -11.23 8.33
C TRP A 182 -5.28 -12.75 8.12
N GLY A 183 -5.63 -13.50 9.19
CA GLY A 183 -5.85 -14.94 9.13
C GLY A 183 -4.58 -15.78 8.95
N ILE A 184 -3.39 -15.22 9.22
CA ILE A 184 -2.08 -15.87 9.03
C ILE A 184 -1.37 -16.08 10.38
N ARG A 185 -0.48 -17.07 10.44
CA ARG A 185 0.30 -17.39 11.65
C ARG A 185 1.63 -16.64 11.73
N ASP A 186 2.20 -16.33 10.59
CA ASP A 186 3.51 -15.70 10.41
C ASP A 186 3.43 -14.15 10.30
N TYR A 187 2.39 -13.56 10.89
CA TYR A 187 2.14 -12.11 10.84
C TYR A 187 3.39 -11.28 11.14
N HIS A 188 4.19 -11.68 12.16
CA HIS A 188 5.37 -10.92 12.56
C HIS A 188 6.41 -10.83 11.43
N ALA A 189 6.57 -11.88 10.64
CA ALA A 189 7.48 -11.89 9.50
C ALA A 189 6.93 -11.14 8.28
N LYS A 190 5.59 -11.05 8.18
CA LYS A 190 4.91 -10.36 7.08
C LYS A 190 4.60 -8.89 7.37
N ALA A 191 4.55 -8.51 8.65
CA ALA A 191 4.24 -7.16 9.09
C ALA A 191 5.50 -6.27 9.08
N ASP A 192 6.19 -6.22 7.93
CA ASP A 192 7.29 -5.31 7.64
C ASP A 192 6.97 -4.50 6.38
N LEU A 193 7.70 -3.43 6.14
CA LEU A 193 7.46 -2.47 5.08
C LEU A 193 8.05 -2.93 3.74
N TRP A 194 7.20 -2.97 2.72
CA TRP A 194 7.63 -3.00 1.33
C TRP A 194 7.99 -1.56 0.86
N PRO A 195 9.04 -1.34 0.04
CA PRO A 195 9.94 -2.34 -0.55
C PRO A 195 11.16 -2.72 0.30
N LEU A 196 11.31 -2.16 1.51
CA LEU A 196 12.47 -2.41 2.38
C LEU A 196 12.65 -3.90 2.67
N ASP A 197 11.58 -4.57 3.10
CA ASP A 197 11.49 -6.03 3.08
C ASP A 197 10.67 -6.47 1.87
N PRO A 198 11.28 -7.14 0.88
CA PRO A 198 10.55 -7.63 -0.30
C PRO A 198 9.40 -8.59 0.04
N ALA A 199 9.39 -9.23 1.21
CA ALA A 199 8.32 -10.09 1.70
C ALA A 199 7.32 -9.36 2.61
N GLY A 200 7.56 -8.08 2.90
CA GLY A 200 6.72 -7.23 3.72
C GLY A 200 5.37 -6.94 3.07
N GLU A 201 4.33 -6.87 3.87
CA GLU A 201 2.95 -6.65 3.44
C GLU A 201 2.38 -5.30 3.93
N LEU A 202 3.23 -4.46 4.53
CA LEU A 202 2.86 -3.12 4.98
C LEU A 202 3.37 -2.04 4.02
N LEU A 203 2.61 -0.94 3.90
CA LEU A 203 3.03 0.29 3.22
C LEU A 203 3.16 1.44 4.20
N ALA A 204 4.29 2.16 4.14
CA ALA A 204 4.41 3.52 4.65
C ALA A 204 4.10 4.49 3.49
N ILE A 205 3.00 5.24 3.63
CA ILE A 205 2.54 6.22 2.64
C ILE A 205 2.86 7.60 3.20
N ILE A 206 3.82 8.29 2.60
CA ILE A 206 4.30 9.61 3.06
C ILE A 206 3.57 10.70 2.29
N GLN A 207 2.85 11.58 3.00
CA GLN A 207 2.08 12.64 2.37
C GLN A 207 2.90 13.94 2.29
N ILE A 208 3.05 14.44 1.07
CA ILE A 208 3.76 15.68 0.71
C ILE A 208 2.71 16.75 0.41
N GLU A 209 2.64 17.77 1.26
CA GLU A 209 1.57 18.77 1.21
C GLU A 209 1.98 20.15 1.72
N THR A 210 3.28 20.39 1.84
CA THR A 210 3.85 21.70 2.21
C THR A 210 4.99 22.08 1.26
N PRO A 211 5.30 23.39 1.10
CA PRO A 211 6.48 23.82 0.35
C PRO A 211 7.79 23.22 0.88
N GLU A 212 7.94 23.12 2.20
CA GLU A 212 9.12 22.50 2.85
C GLU A 212 9.28 21.04 2.43
N ALA A 213 8.18 20.26 2.41
CA ALA A 213 8.21 18.88 1.98
C ALA A 213 8.60 18.75 0.49
N VAL A 214 8.15 19.67 -0.37
CA VAL A 214 8.53 19.71 -1.79
C VAL A 214 10.03 20.03 -1.94
N GLU A 215 10.56 20.99 -1.17
CA GLU A 215 11.98 21.34 -1.19
C GLU A 215 12.87 20.16 -0.72
N ASN A 216 12.38 19.37 0.24
CA ASN A 216 13.09 18.25 0.85
C ASN A 216 12.74 16.88 0.22
N ILE A 217 12.07 16.85 -0.92
CA ILE A 217 11.55 15.58 -1.49
C ILE A 217 12.65 14.54 -1.72
N GLU A 218 13.83 14.95 -2.19
CA GLU A 218 14.94 14.05 -2.48
C GLU A 218 15.45 13.33 -1.22
N GLU A 219 15.50 14.02 -0.08
CA GLU A 219 15.90 13.41 1.17
C GLU A 219 14.80 12.53 1.79
N ILE A 220 13.52 12.94 1.65
CA ILE A 220 12.37 12.17 2.13
C ILE A 220 12.26 10.84 1.39
N ILE A 221 12.30 10.89 0.05
CA ILE A 221 12.11 9.71 -0.80
C ILE A 221 13.27 8.71 -0.70
N SER A 222 14.45 9.19 -0.34
CA SER A 222 15.65 8.37 -0.14
C SER A 222 15.63 7.57 1.17
N VAL A 223 14.67 7.80 2.07
CA VAL A 223 14.54 7.03 3.32
C VAL A 223 14.12 5.60 3.02
N PRO A 224 14.93 4.59 3.40
CA PRO A 224 14.58 3.19 3.16
C PRO A 224 13.28 2.81 3.86
N GLY A 225 12.33 2.21 3.11
CA GLY A 225 11.02 1.80 3.63
C GLY A 225 9.89 2.78 3.33
N VAL A 226 10.16 3.93 2.71
CA VAL A 226 9.13 4.74 2.07
C VAL A 226 8.56 3.94 0.90
N GLY A 227 7.28 3.59 0.99
CA GLY A 227 6.62 2.71 0.02
C GLY A 227 5.83 3.46 -1.04
N VAL A 228 5.26 4.62 -0.69
CA VAL A 228 4.45 5.47 -1.58
C VAL A 228 4.64 6.93 -1.15
N ILE A 229 4.85 7.81 -2.09
CA ILE A 229 4.75 9.27 -1.90
C ILE A 229 3.35 9.72 -2.34
N PHE A 230 2.59 10.32 -1.43
CA PHE A 230 1.23 10.79 -1.69
C PHE A 230 1.17 12.32 -1.68
N ILE A 231 0.84 12.93 -2.80
CA ILE A 231 0.67 14.38 -2.88
C ILE A 231 -0.71 14.77 -2.35
N GLY A 232 -0.77 15.72 -1.40
CA GLY A 232 -1.99 16.34 -0.91
C GLY A 232 -2.26 17.69 -1.60
N PRO A 233 -2.96 17.73 -2.77
CA PRO A 233 -3.03 18.95 -3.59
C PRO A 233 -3.71 20.14 -2.91
N SER A 234 -4.73 19.88 -2.08
CA SER A 234 -5.50 20.94 -1.41
C SER A 234 -4.68 21.62 -0.31
N ASP A 235 -4.01 20.81 0.51
CA ASP A 235 -3.20 21.29 1.61
C ASP A 235 -1.91 21.94 1.09
N LEU A 236 -1.30 21.38 0.05
CA LEU A 236 -0.17 21.99 -0.66
C LEU A 236 -0.55 23.36 -1.21
N ALA A 237 -1.70 23.50 -1.89
CA ALA A 237 -2.17 24.78 -2.40
C ALA A 237 -2.34 25.81 -1.26
N THR A 238 -2.99 25.38 -0.17
CA THR A 238 -3.21 26.23 1.01
C THR A 238 -1.89 26.65 1.65
N ALA A 239 -0.95 25.74 1.82
CA ALA A 239 0.38 26.00 2.39
C ALA A 239 1.22 26.92 1.49
N MET A 240 1.06 26.85 0.17
CA MET A 240 1.67 27.74 -0.81
C MET A 240 0.95 29.12 -0.92
N GLY A 241 -0.20 29.30 -0.24
CA GLY A 241 -0.98 30.54 -0.28
C GLY A 241 -1.93 30.68 -1.48
N TYR A 242 -2.26 29.57 -2.16
CA TYR A 242 -3.20 29.53 -3.28
C TYR A 242 -4.57 29.02 -2.86
N ALA A 243 -5.61 29.60 -3.45
CA ALA A 243 -7.00 29.21 -3.18
C ALA A 243 -7.42 27.91 -3.91
N SER A 244 -6.60 27.40 -4.82
CA SER A 244 -6.92 26.24 -5.64
C SER A 244 -5.67 25.45 -6.00
N SER A 245 -5.77 24.13 -5.93
CA SER A 245 -4.73 23.21 -6.42
C SER A 245 -4.56 23.23 -7.95
N ALA A 246 -5.45 23.91 -8.68
CA ALA A 246 -5.32 24.13 -10.12
C ALA A 246 -4.42 25.32 -10.47
N ALA A 247 -3.85 26.03 -9.50
CA ALA A 247 -2.89 27.10 -9.77
C ALA A 247 -1.62 26.50 -10.44
N PRO A 248 -1.09 27.16 -11.50
CA PRO A 248 0.08 26.65 -12.22
C PRO A 248 1.31 26.42 -11.33
N GLU A 249 1.49 27.23 -10.29
CA GLU A 249 2.59 27.10 -9.34
C GLU A 249 2.44 25.86 -8.46
N VAL A 250 1.20 25.51 -8.07
CA VAL A 250 0.90 24.29 -7.31
C VAL A 250 1.10 23.06 -8.20
N GLU A 251 0.63 23.13 -9.45
CA GLU A 251 0.87 22.06 -10.41
C GLU A 251 2.38 21.85 -10.64
N ALA A 252 3.16 22.91 -10.79
CA ALA A 252 4.60 22.81 -10.94
C ALA A 252 5.27 22.13 -9.72
N ALA A 253 4.83 22.45 -8.50
CA ALA A 253 5.32 21.78 -7.29
C ALA A 253 4.95 20.28 -7.26
N MET A 254 3.73 19.94 -7.67
CA MET A 254 3.31 18.53 -7.79
C MET A 254 4.14 17.75 -8.84
N GLN A 255 4.48 18.39 -9.96
CA GLN A 255 5.34 17.78 -10.99
C GLN A 255 6.77 17.57 -10.49
N LEU A 256 7.35 18.48 -9.70
CA LEU A 256 8.66 18.25 -9.05
C LEU A 256 8.65 17.01 -8.17
N VAL A 257 7.59 16.81 -7.37
CA VAL A 257 7.45 15.60 -6.55
C VAL A 257 7.32 14.34 -7.41
N LEU A 258 6.53 14.40 -8.48
CA LEU A 258 6.36 13.29 -9.41
C LEU A 258 7.68 12.92 -10.10
N ASP A 259 8.45 13.91 -10.56
CA ASP A 259 9.75 13.70 -11.20
C ASP A 259 10.72 12.98 -10.24
N SER A 260 10.74 13.36 -8.97
CA SER A 260 11.52 12.67 -7.93
C SER A 260 11.03 11.23 -7.72
N CYS A 261 9.71 11.00 -7.68
CA CYS A 261 9.16 9.65 -7.59
C CYS A 261 9.64 8.75 -8.73
N LEU A 262 9.56 9.25 -9.97
CA LEU A 262 9.98 8.52 -11.17
C LEU A 262 11.48 8.25 -11.18
N ALA A 263 12.29 9.22 -10.72
CA ALA A 263 13.74 9.09 -10.67
C ALA A 263 14.20 8.03 -9.64
N HIS A 264 13.44 7.85 -8.55
CA HIS A 264 13.75 6.92 -7.47
C HIS A 264 12.99 5.58 -7.57
N ASP A 265 12.16 5.39 -8.61
CA ASP A 265 11.30 4.20 -8.76
C ASP A 265 10.38 3.96 -7.55
N VAL A 266 9.87 5.05 -6.95
CA VAL A 266 8.92 5.02 -5.84
C VAL A 266 7.53 5.38 -6.38
N PRO A 267 6.50 4.56 -6.13
CA PRO A 267 5.14 4.86 -6.57
C PRO A 267 4.65 6.21 -6.07
N CYS A 268 4.24 7.08 -7.01
CA CYS A 268 3.65 8.37 -6.70
C CYS A 268 2.12 8.29 -6.67
N ALA A 269 1.53 8.99 -5.73
CA ALA A 269 0.11 8.98 -5.46
C ALA A 269 -0.49 10.38 -5.48
N ILE A 270 -1.76 10.47 -5.88
CA ILE A 270 -2.49 11.74 -5.91
C ILE A 270 -4.01 11.50 -5.84
N THR A 271 -4.76 12.50 -5.40
CA THR A 271 -6.22 12.51 -5.52
C THR A 271 -6.66 12.82 -6.95
N THR A 272 -7.64 12.08 -7.46
CA THR A 272 -8.18 12.26 -8.82
C THR A 272 -9.70 12.29 -8.84
N ASN A 273 -10.23 12.54 -10.02
CA ASN A 273 -11.66 12.44 -10.33
C ASN A 273 -11.83 11.99 -11.80
N ALA A 274 -13.06 11.88 -12.27
CA ALA A 274 -13.34 11.43 -13.64
C ALA A 274 -12.75 12.31 -14.75
N ARG A 275 -12.33 13.54 -14.45
CA ARG A 275 -11.72 14.46 -15.45
C ARG A 275 -10.19 14.35 -15.49
N SER A 276 -9.58 13.98 -14.37
CA SER A 276 -8.11 14.04 -14.21
C SER A 276 -7.44 12.67 -14.13
N VAL A 277 -8.19 11.58 -13.92
CA VAL A 277 -7.59 10.27 -13.66
C VAL A 277 -6.73 9.77 -14.82
N GLU A 278 -7.17 9.95 -16.04
CA GLU A 278 -6.44 9.50 -17.24
C GLU A 278 -5.12 10.28 -17.39
N ASP A 279 -5.19 11.62 -17.32
CA ASP A 279 -4.01 12.49 -17.41
C ASP A 279 -2.98 12.16 -16.32
N ARG A 280 -3.43 11.92 -15.08
CA ARG A 280 -2.53 11.57 -13.97
C ARG A 280 -1.86 10.20 -14.16
N LEU A 281 -2.57 9.23 -14.71
CA LEU A 281 -1.98 7.93 -15.06
C LEU A 281 -0.95 8.05 -16.19
N GLU A 282 -1.24 8.86 -17.23
CA GLU A 282 -0.30 9.14 -18.33
C GLU A 282 0.98 9.84 -17.84
N GLN A 283 0.86 10.71 -16.82
CA GLN A 283 2.01 11.34 -16.17
C GLN A 283 2.88 10.37 -15.37
N GLY A 284 2.37 9.21 -14.95
CA GLY A 284 3.12 8.20 -14.22
C GLY A 284 2.66 7.95 -12.79
N PHE A 285 1.56 8.56 -12.33
CA PHE A 285 0.97 8.21 -11.03
C PHE A 285 0.47 6.77 -11.03
N ARG A 286 0.72 6.02 -9.94
CA ARG A 286 0.36 4.60 -9.82
C ARG A 286 -0.51 4.26 -8.61
N PHE A 287 -0.70 5.17 -7.67
CA PHE A 287 -1.55 5.00 -6.50
C PHE A 287 -2.52 6.18 -6.44
N VAL A 288 -3.76 6.01 -6.95
CA VAL A 288 -4.68 7.14 -7.12
C VAL A 288 -5.98 6.94 -6.35
N THR A 289 -6.45 7.99 -5.67
CA THR A 289 -7.81 7.99 -5.12
C THR A 289 -8.77 8.59 -6.14
N VAL A 290 -9.93 7.94 -6.32
CA VAL A 290 -10.95 8.33 -7.32
C VAL A 290 -12.11 9.11 -6.72
N GLY A 291 -12.06 9.40 -5.42
CA GLY A 291 -13.09 10.16 -4.72
C GLY A 291 -13.00 10.03 -3.21
N LEU A 292 -13.99 10.63 -2.57
CA LEU A 292 -14.25 10.54 -1.13
C LEU A 292 -15.46 9.65 -0.91
N ASP A 293 -15.57 9.04 0.27
CA ASP A 293 -16.74 8.21 0.54
C ASP A 293 -18.00 9.00 0.91
N GLY A 294 -19.04 8.35 0.79
CA GLY A 294 -20.47 8.52 0.92
C GLY A 294 -21.11 7.35 0.19
N GLY A 295 -20.38 6.21 0.16
CA GLY A 295 -20.55 5.16 -0.82
C GLY A 295 -19.76 5.51 -2.10
N LEU A 296 -19.50 4.54 -2.96
CA LEU A 296 -18.85 4.82 -4.24
C LEU A 296 -19.79 5.68 -5.10
N SER A 297 -19.62 7.00 -5.05
CA SER A 297 -20.44 7.97 -5.79
C SER A 297 -20.39 7.71 -7.30
N THR A 298 -21.38 8.21 -8.05
CA THR A 298 -21.37 8.08 -9.52
C THR A 298 -20.10 8.63 -10.15
N GLY A 299 -19.60 9.78 -9.63
CA GLY A 299 -18.33 10.36 -10.10
C GLY A 299 -17.11 9.50 -9.79
N ALA A 300 -17.08 8.86 -8.61
CA ALA A 300 -16.01 7.93 -8.25
C ALA A 300 -16.08 6.63 -9.09
N GLN A 301 -17.27 6.12 -9.38
CA GLN A 301 -17.47 4.97 -10.29
C GLN A 301 -16.98 5.27 -11.70
N GLU A 302 -17.30 6.46 -12.21
CA GLU A 302 -16.83 6.92 -13.52
C GLU A 302 -15.31 7.04 -13.54
N ALA A 303 -14.71 7.69 -12.52
CA ALA A 303 -13.26 7.82 -12.39
C ALA A 303 -12.57 6.45 -12.33
N LEU A 304 -13.10 5.50 -11.55
CA LEU A 304 -12.59 4.14 -11.48
C LEU A 304 -12.66 3.41 -12.83
N SER A 305 -13.78 3.54 -13.53
CA SER A 305 -13.97 2.89 -14.85
C SER A 305 -12.99 3.45 -15.88
N ARG A 306 -12.86 4.78 -15.95
CA ARG A 306 -11.92 5.45 -16.88
C ARG A 306 -10.47 5.12 -16.54
N GLY A 307 -10.11 5.20 -15.25
CA GLY A 307 -8.77 4.89 -14.80
C GLY A 307 -8.37 3.44 -15.10
N ARG A 308 -9.27 2.48 -14.89
CA ARG A 308 -8.99 1.06 -15.24
C ARG A 308 -8.79 0.87 -16.72
N SER A 309 -9.64 1.48 -17.54
CA SER A 309 -9.49 1.42 -19.01
C SER A 309 -8.16 2.00 -19.46
N ALA A 310 -7.74 3.14 -18.91
CA ALA A 310 -6.45 3.78 -19.24
C ALA A 310 -5.27 2.97 -18.71
N GLY A 311 -5.40 2.34 -17.53
CA GLY A 311 -4.37 1.48 -16.94
C GLY A 311 -4.34 0.05 -17.46
N GLY A 312 -5.15 -0.30 -18.47
CA GLY A 312 -5.17 -1.64 -19.07
C GLY A 312 -5.82 -2.73 -18.21
N ARG A 313 -6.75 -2.35 -17.30
CA ARG A 313 -7.39 -3.26 -16.34
C ARG A 313 -8.91 -3.28 -16.42
#